data_6c1b782fa4ccd3dd44c31859713b2792
#
_entry.id   6c1b782fa4ccd3dd44c31859713b2792
#
_cell.length_a   1.000
_cell.length_b   1.000
_cell.length_c   1.000
_cell.angle_alpha   90.00
_cell.angle_beta   90.00
_cell.angle_gamma   90.00
#
_symmetry.space_group_name_H-M   'P 1'
#
loop_
_entity.id
_entity.type
_entity.pdbx_description
1 polymer ?
#
loop_
_entity_poly.entity_id
_entity_poly.type
_entity_poly.pdbx_seq_one_letter_code
_entity_poly.pdbx_strand_id
1 'polypeptide(L)'
;MTNRIRILIADDHAMVRMGLRVLLETEPDLEVVGEAKNGEAAVAEALRLRPDVVVMDLMMPRMDGIEATRELAARAPDAKVLLLTTFSTSDGLAEALAAGARGAFMKSVEDTALIAAIRKVAAGETAVAPDVRRLIREDPPAAKLTPRQRDILASITRGLTNKEIAAQLGIRADGVNLHIMEILSKLGASNRTEAVAIALRKHLLKL
;
A
#
# COMPACT_ATOMS: atom_id res chain seq x y z
N MET A 1 -18.51 0.96 -31.58
CA MET A 1 -17.77 -0.05 -30.80
C MET A 1 -17.60 0.53 -29.41
N THR A 2 -18.30 0.01 -28.40
CA THR A 2 -18.10 0.41 -27.02
C THR A 2 -16.70 0.02 -26.60
N ASN A 3 -15.87 1.01 -26.26
CA ASN A 3 -14.51 0.78 -25.78
C ASN A 3 -14.64 0.14 -24.39
N ARG A 4 -14.25 -1.12 -24.22
CA ARG A 4 -14.27 -1.81 -22.94
C ARG A 4 -13.19 -1.26 -22.03
N ILE A 5 -13.49 -1.14 -20.74
CA ILE A 5 -12.50 -0.78 -19.73
C ILE A 5 -11.53 -1.95 -19.55
N ARG A 6 -10.27 -1.72 -19.85
CA ARG A 6 -9.21 -2.73 -19.80
C ARG A 6 -8.62 -2.80 -18.39
N ILE A 7 -8.69 -3.98 -17.78
CA ILE A 7 -8.32 -4.19 -16.37
C ILE A 7 -7.16 -5.15 -16.25
N LEU A 8 -6.14 -4.77 -15.49
CA LEU A 8 -5.08 -5.65 -14.99
C LEU A 8 -5.37 -5.99 -13.53
N ILE A 9 -5.34 -7.27 -13.16
CA ILE A 9 -5.50 -7.74 -11.80
C ILE A 9 -4.12 -8.08 -11.22
N ALA A 10 -3.76 -7.49 -10.08
CA ALA A 10 -2.50 -7.74 -9.39
C ALA A 10 -2.75 -8.15 -7.94
N ASP A 11 -2.53 -9.43 -7.64
CA ASP A 11 -2.71 -10.05 -6.32
C ASP A 11 -1.80 -11.27 -6.24
N ASP A 12 -1.21 -11.59 -5.11
CA ASP A 12 -0.36 -12.78 -4.99
C ASP A 12 -1.18 -14.08 -4.80
N HIS A 13 -2.45 -13.97 -4.40
CA HIS A 13 -3.35 -15.10 -4.22
C HIS A 13 -4.07 -15.49 -5.52
N ALA A 14 -3.76 -16.67 -6.07
CA ALA A 14 -4.35 -17.14 -7.33
C ALA A 14 -5.89 -17.24 -7.29
N MET A 15 -6.46 -17.67 -6.17
CA MET A 15 -7.92 -17.79 -6.01
C MET A 15 -8.61 -16.43 -6.04
N VAL A 16 -7.98 -15.38 -5.52
CA VAL A 16 -8.51 -14.01 -5.57
C VAL A 16 -8.51 -13.51 -7.02
N ARG A 17 -7.41 -13.68 -7.75
CA ARG A 17 -7.33 -13.29 -9.16
C ARG A 17 -8.39 -14.01 -10.00
N MET A 18 -8.56 -15.34 -9.79
CA MET A 18 -9.58 -16.12 -10.49
C MET A 18 -11.00 -15.59 -10.18
N GLY A 19 -11.32 -15.33 -8.90
CA GLY A 19 -12.62 -14.81 -8.50
C GLY A 19 -12.91 -13.44 -9.10
N LEU A 20 -11.93 -12.52 -9.05
CA LEU A 20 -12.05 -11.20 -9.67
C LEU A 20 -12.22 -11.28 -11.18
N ARG A 21 -11.48 -12.16 -11.87
CA ARG A 21 -11.64 -12.37 -13.30
C ARG A 21 -13.07 -12.81 -13.63
N VAL A 22 -13.56 -13.86 -12.97
CA VAL A 22 -14.93 -14.37 -13.19
C VAL A 22 -15.96 -13.26 -12.97
N LEU A 23 -15.85 -12.51 -11.86
CA LEU A 23 -16.74 -11.41 -11.53
C LEU A 23 -16.71 -10.33 -12.63
N LEU A 24 -15.53 -9.86 -13.01
CA LEU A 24 -15.39 -8.74 -13.95
C LEU A 24 -15.80 -9.13 -15.38
N GLU A 25 -15.59 -10.37 -15.78
CA GLU A 25 -16.00 -10.89 -17.10
C GLU A 25 -17.52 -11.06 -17.25
N THR A 26 -18.31 -10.98 -16.16
CA THR A 26 -19.77 -10.92 -16.26
C THR A 26 -20.28 -9.58 -16.78
N GLU A 27 -19.48 -8.53 -16.71
CA GLU A 27 -19.84 -7.18 -17.13
C GLU A 27 -19.40 -6.94 -18.59
N PRO A 28 -20.33 -6.59 -19.50
CA PRO A 28 -20.02 -6.50 -20.93
C PRO A 28 -19.10 -5.34 -21.32
N ASP A 29 -18.96 -4.35 -20.46
CA ASP A 29 -18.13 -3.16 -20.63
C ASP A 29 -16.74 -3.30 -19.98
N LEU A 30 -16.45 -4.42 -19.28
CA LEU A 30 -15.17 -4.69 -18.64
C LEU A 30 -14.42 -5.80 -19.38
N GLU A 31 -13.08 -5.72 -19.39
CA GLU A 31 -12.21 -6.71 -19.98
C GLU A 31 -10.95 -6.92 -19.15
N VAL A 32 -10.74 -8.13 -18.62
CA VAL A 32 -9.50 -8.46 -17.92
C VAL A 32 -8.41 -8.80 -18.93
N VAL A 33 -7.49 -7.87 -19.15
CA VAL A 33 -6.43 -7.97 -20.14
C VAL A 33 -5.18 -8.69 -19.65
N GLY A 34 -5.03 -8.87 -18.33
CA GLY A 34 -3.89 -9.57 -17.76
C GLY A 34 -3.98 -9.78 -16.25
N GLU A 35 -3.03 -10.55 -15.73
CA GLU A 35 -2.86 -10.82 -14.31
C GLU A 35 -1.39 -10.70 -13.90
N ALA A 36 -1.15 -10.30 -12.66
CA ALA A 36 0.17 -10.22 -12.04
C ALA A 36 0.14 -10.82 -10.63
N LYS A 37 1.22 -11.46 -10.21
CA LYS A 37 1.33 -12.10 -8.88
C LYS A 37 2.18 -11.31 -7.88
N ASN A 38 2.67 -10.14 -8.24
CA ASN A 38 3.43 -9.21 -7.42
C ASN A 38 3.53 -7.86 -8.13
N GLY A 39 4.04 -6.84 -7.42
CA GLY A 39 4.14 -5.48 -7.95
C GLY A 39 5.08 -5.35 -9.15
N GLU A 40 6.21 -6.07 -9.19
CA GLU A 40 7.14 -6.04 -10.32
C GLU A 40 6.45 -6.51 -11.62
N ALA A 41 5.73 -7.64 -11.52
CA ALA A 41 4.95 -8.17 -12.64
C ALA A 41 3.81 -7.22 -13.02
N ALA A 42 3.15 -6.59 -12.04
CA ALA A 42 2.09 -5.63 -12.31
C ALA A 42 2.59 -4.41 -13.09
N VAL A 43 3.74 -3.86 -12.73
CA VAL A 43 4.37 -2.74 -13.45
C VAL A 43 4.76 -3.17 -14.88
N ALA A 44 5.40 -4.33 -15.03
CA ALA A 44 5.81 -4.84 -16.35
C ALA A 44 4.60 -5.07 -17.28
N GLU A 45 3.56 -5.73 -16.78
CA GLU A 45 2.33 -6.00 -17.53
C GLU A 45 1.55 -4.72 -17.84
N ALA A 46 1.48 -3.75 -16.93
CA ALA A 46 0.82 -2.48 -17.18
C ALA A 46 1.50 -1.70 -18.31
N LEU A 47 2.84 -1.68 -18.35
CA LEU A 47 3.59 -1.04 -19.44
C LEU A 47 3.35 -1.73 -20.80
N ARG A 48 3.22 -3.05 -20.79
CA ARG A 48 2.98 -3.87 -22.00
C ARG A 48 1.54 -3.78 -22.49
N LEU A 49 0.59 -3.95 -21.57
CA LEU A 49 -0.84 -4.10 -21.89
C LEU A 49 -1.58 -2.76 -21.96
N ARG A 50 -1.06 -1.73 -21.32
CA ARG A 50 -1.69 -0.39 -21.18
C ARG A 50 -3.15 -0.50 -20.71
N PRO A 51 -3.41 -1.05 -19.50
CA PRO A 51 -4.74 -1.11 -18.93
C PRO A 51 -5.24 0.28 -18.56
N ASP A 52 -6.56 0.45 -18.53
CA ASP A 52 -7.20 1.67 -18.00
C ASP A 52 -7.17 1.68 -16.46
N VAL A 53 -7.35 0.48 -15.85
CA VAL A 53 -7.38 0.29 -14.40
C VAL A 53 -6.52 -0.90 -14.01
N VAL A 54 -5.74 -0.73 -12.95
CA VAL A 54 -5.03 -1.80 -12.26
C VAL A 54 -5.72 -2.03 -10.91
N VAL A 55 -6.39 -3.17 -10.75
CA VAL A 55 -6.91 -3.62 -9.46
C VAL A 55 -5.75 -4.28 -8.71
N MET A 56 -5.28 -3.66 -7.63
CA MET A 56 -3.99 -3.94 -7.00
C MET A 56 -4.16 -4.32 -5.54
N ASP A 57 -3.65 -5.49 -5.14
CA ASP A 57 -3.47 -5.76 -3.71
C ASP A 57 -2.33 -4.90 -3.13
N LEU A 58 -2.51 -4.51 -1.87
CA LEU A 58 -1.51 -3.75 -1.14
C LEU A 58 -0.32 -4.62 -0.72
N MET A 59 -0.60 -5.83 -0.25
CA MET A 59 0.38 -6.74 0.34
C MET A 59 0.78 -7.82 -0.66
N MET A 60 1.90 -7.62 -1.32
CA MET A 60 2.46 -8.59 -2.27
C MET A 60 3.96 -8.80 -2.02
N PRO A 61 4.51 -10.00 -2.34
CA PRO A 61 5.93 -10.27 -2.19
C PRO A 61 6.78 -9.49 -3.22
N ARG A 62 8.05 -9.26 -2.90
CA ARG A 62 9.08 -8.53 -3.65
C ARG A 62 8.82 -7.02 -3.74
N MET A 63 7.84 -6.61 -4.53
CA MET A 63 7.36 -5.24 -4.65
C MET A 63 5.92 -5.20 -4.17
N ASP A 64 5.63 -4.41 -3.15
CA ASP A 64 4.28 -4.21 -2.61
C ASP A 64 3.44 -3.27 -3.49
N GLY A 65 2.13 -3.20 -3.19
CA GLY A 65 1.20 -2.38 -3.97
C GLY A 65 1.47 -0.88 -3.87
N ILE A 66 2.13 -0.40 -2.79
CA ILE A 66 2.50 1.02 -2.64
C ILE A 66 3.66 1.35 -3.59
N GLU A 67 4.70 0.51 -3.56
CA GLU A 67 5.87 0.67 -4.43
C GLU A 67 5.43 0.57 -5.90
N ALA A 68 4.60 -0.43 -6.24
CA ALA A 68 4.05 -0.60 -7.59
C ALA A 68 3.19 0.59 -8.03
N THR A 69 2.35 1.13 -7.15
CA THR A 69 1.55 2.33 -7.45
C THR A 69 2.43 3.53 -7.77
N ARG A 70 3.52 3.73 -7.02
CA ARG A 70 4.48 4.82 -7.26
C ARG A 70 5.20 4.66 -8.60
N GLU A 71 5.63 3.44 -8.93
CA GLU A 71 6.24 3.13 -10.23
C GLU A 71 5.26 3.35 -11.39
N LEU A 72 4.00 2.92 -11.24
CA LEU A 72 2.96 3.11 -12.25
C LEU A 72 2.64 4.59 -12.45
N ALA A 73 2.53 5.38 -11.39
CA ALA A 73 2.31 6.82 -11.48
C ALA A 73 3.42 7.55 -12.25
N ALA A 74 4.66 7.06 -12.16
CA ALA A 74 5.81 7.63 -12.86
C ALA A 74 5.94 7.15 -14.31
N ARG A 75 5.62 5.88 -14.61
CA ARG A 75 5.97 5.21 -15.87
C ARG A 75 4.78 4.88 -16.76
N ALA A 76 3.57 4.79 -16.19
CA ALA A 76 2.31 4.47 -16.86
C ALA A 76 1.16 5.31 -16.27
N PRO A 77 1.20 6.66 -16.36
CA PRO A 77 0.25 7.54 -15.68
C PRO A 77 -1.19 7.38 -16.15
N ASP A 78 -1.41 6.79 -17.31
CA ASP A 78 -2.74 6.48 -17.83
C ASP A 78 -3.38 5.28 -17.12
N ALA A 79 -2.59 4.34 -16.60
CA ALA A 79 -3.05 3.19 -15.84
C ALA A 79 -3.39 3.58 -14.40
N LYS A 80 -4.68 3.74 -14.10
CA LYS A 80 -5.17 4.20 -12.81
C LYS A 80 -5.24 3.05 -11.82
N VAL A 81 -4.69 3.22 -10.62
CA VAL A 81 -4.65 2.16 -9.60
C VAL A 81 -5.86 2.24 -8.69
N LEU A 82 -6.59 1.12 -8.56
CA LEU A 82 -7.62 0.85 -7.56
C LEU A 82 -7.08 -0.21 -6.60
N LEU A 83 -6.87 0.17 -5.35
CA LEU A 83 -6.41 -0.77 -4.32
C LEU A 83 -7.56 -1.64 -3.83
N LEU A 84 -7.29 -2.93 -3.68
CA LEU A 84 -8.23 -3.91 -3.14
C LEU A 84 -7.47 -4.82 -2.17
N THR A 85 -7.68 -4.66 -0.85
CA THR A 85 -6.85 -5.31 0.17
C THR A 85 -7.65 -5.93 1.31
N THR A 86 -7.15 -7.01 1.90
CA THR A 86 -7.76 -7.65 3.10
C THR A 86 -7.32 -6.99 4.40
N PHE A 87 -6.04 -6.67 4.49
CA PHE A 87 -5.44 -6.05 5.68
C PHE A 87 -4.66 -4.82 5.27
N SER A 88 -5.08 -3.68 5.80
CA SER A 88 -4.33 -2.46 5.63
C SER A 88 -4.34 -1.65 6.91
N THR A 89 -3.20 -1.08 7.20
CA THR A 89 -3.11 -0.02 8.19
C THR A 89 -3.55 1.28 7.55
N SER A 90 -4.03 2.21 8.36
CA SER A 90 -4.29 3.59 7.93
C SER A 90 -3.08 4.21 7.21
N ASP A 91 -1.87 3.91 7.70
CA ASP A 91 -0.59 4.35 7.10
C ASP A 91 -0.40 3.81 5.67
N GLY A 92 -0.58 2.50 5.47
CA GLY A 92 -0.41 1.87 4.16
C GLY A 92 -1.41 2.40 3.12
N LEU A 93 -2.69 2.52 3.51
CA LEU A 93 -3.73 3.08 2.64
C LEU A 93 -3.46 4.55 2.29
N ALA A 94 -3.12 5.37 3.28
CA ALA A 94 -2.82 6.78 3.05
C ALA A 94 -1.55 6.96 2.20
N GLU A 95 -0.53 6.12 2.39
CA GLU A 95 0.69 6.16 1.58
C GLU A 95 0.41 5.75 0.13
N ALA A 96 -0.40 4.73 -0.10
CA ALA A 96 -0.77 4.31 -1.45
C ALA A 96 -1.62 5.36 -2.19
N LEU A 97 -2.55 6.01 -1.49
CA LEU A 97 -3.31 7.15 -2.04
C LEU A 97 -2.38 8.33 -2.36
N ALA A 98 -1.43 8.64 -1.48
CA ALA A 98 -0.42 9.67 -1.71
C ALA A 98 0.57 9.30 -2.84
N ALA A 99 0.79 8.01 -3.10
CA ALA A 99 1.58 7.51 -4.21
C ALA A 99 0.87 7.62 -5.58
N GLY A 100 -0.45 7.91 -5.59
CA GLY A 100 -1.21 8.14 -6.82
C GLY A 100 -2.38 7.18 -7.05
N ALA A 101 -2.69 6.29 -6.09
CA ALA A 101 -3.89 5.45 -6.21
C ALA A 101 -5.15 6.30 -6.30
N ARG A 102 -6.05 5.95 -7.21
CA ARG A 102 -7.32 6.65 -7.46
C ARG A 102 -8.49 6.06 -6.68
N GLY A 103 -8.31 4.86 -6.12
CA GLY A 103 -9.32 4.22 -5.29
C GLY A 103 -8.72 3.29 -4.26
N ALA A 104 -9.51 2.99 -3.20
CA ALA A 104 -9.14 2.04 -2.17
C ALA A 104 -10.38 1.40 -1.56
N PHE A 105 -10.40 0.08 -1.52
CA PHE A 105 -11.46 -0.76 -0.98
C PHE A 105 -10.89 -1.94 -0.20
N MET A 106 -11.66 -2.42 0.77
CA MET A 106 -11.38 -3.71 1.41
C MET A 106 -11.87 -4.85 0.49
N LYS A 107 -11.20 -6.01 0.51
CA LYS A 107 -11.61 -7.21 -0.28
C LYS A 107 -12.98 -7.78 0.15
N SER A 108 -13.54 -7.31 1.25
CA SER A 108 -14.90 -7.61 1.69
C SER A 108 -15.98 -6.72 1.04
N VAL A 109 -15.61 -5.87 0.09
CA VAL A 109 -16.53 -4.99 -0.63
C VAL A 109 -17.55 -5.81 -1.43
N GLU A 110 -18.78 -5.32 -1.52
CA GLU A 110 -19.81 -5.90 -2.37
C GLU A 110 -19.41 -5.78 -3.85
N ASP A 111 -19.67 -6.85 -4.63
CA ASP A 111 -19.30 -6.95 -6.05
C ASP A 111 -19.75 -5.75 -6.87
N THR A 112 -21.02 -5.31 -6.68
CA THR A 112 -21.59 -4.15 -7.36
C THR A 112 -20.87 -2.84 -7.04
N ALA A 113 -20.39 -2.68 -5.80
CA ALA A 113 -19.66 -1.50 -5.38
C ALA A 113 -18.23 -1.49 -5.97
N LEU A 114 -17.57 -2.65 -6.06
CA LEU A 114 -16.28 -2.79 -6.73
C LEU A 114 -16.37 -2.45 -8.21
N ILE A 115 -17.36 -3.02 -8.92
CA ILE A 115 -17.61 -2.74 -10.34
C ILE A 115 -17.85 -1.24 -10.58
N ALA A 116 -18.71 -0.62 -9.76
CA ALA A 116 -18.96 0.81 -9.83
C ALA A 116 -17.70 1.66 -9.56
N ALA A 117 -16.84 1.22 -8.63
CA ALA A 117 -15.57 1.87 -8.33
C ALA A 117 -14.58 1.79 -9.51
N ILE A 118 -14.49 0.63 -10.17
CA ILE A 118 -13.66 0.44 -11.37
C ILE A 118 -14.09 1.42 -12.47
N ARG A 119 -15.39 1.54 -12.73
CA ARG A 119 -15.93 2.48 -13.74
C ARG A 119 -15.59 3.93 -13.41
N LYS A 120 -15.75 4.35 -12.15
CA LYS A 120 -15.37 5.70 -11.69
C LYS A 120 -13.88 5.96 -11.87
N VAL A 121 -13.05 5.02 -11.44
CA VAL A 121 -11.59 5.14 -11.58
C VAL A 121 -11.19 5.20 -13.05
N ALA A 122 -11.77 4.38 -13.91
CA ALA A 122 -11.55 4.43 -15.37
C ALA A 122 -11.88 5.81 -15.95
N ALA A 123 -12.96 6.44 -15.48
CA ALA A 123 -13.36 7.79 -15.87
C ALA A 123 -12.45 8.91 -15.31
N GLY A 124 -11.43 8.55 -14.49
CA GLY A 124 -10.51 9.51 -13.88
C GLY A 124 -10.97 10.08 -12.54
N GLU A 125 -12.09 9.61 -12.03
CA GLU A 125 -12.61 10.00 -10.72
C GLU A 125 -11.89 9.23 -9.59
N THR A 126 -12.07 9.71 -8.36
CA THR A 126 -11.58 9.01 -7.16
C THR A 126 -12.69 8.16 -6.55
N ALA A 127 -12.34 6.93 -6.17
CA ALA A 127 -13.27 5.98 -5.55
C ALA A 127 -12.64 5.39 -4.28
N VAL A 128 -12.80 6.05 -3.14
CA VAL A 128 -12.34 5.55 -1.83
C VAL A 128 -13.55 5.16 -1.02
N ALA A 129 -13.57 3.93 -0.52
CA ALA A 129 -14.67 3.39 0.26
C ALA A 129 -14.86 4.16 1.59
N PRO A 130 -16.11 4.26 2.10
CA PRO A 130 -16.39 4.99 3.34
C PRO A 130 -15.66 4.43 4.56
N ASP A 131 -15.52 3.10 4.65
CA ASP A 131 -14.79 2.40 5.71
C ASP A 131 -13.28 2.69 5.67
N VAL A 132 -12.68 2.74 4.48
CA VAL A 132 -11.29 3.16 4.29
C VAL A 132 -11.08 4.62 4.71
N ARG A 133 -11.99 5.53 4.32
CA ARG A 133 -11.92 6.94 4.76
C ARG A 133 -12.04 7.07 6.27
N ARG A 134 -12.96 6.29 6.88
CA ARG A 134 -13.15 6.25 8.33
C ARG A 134 -11.88 5.76 9.02
N LEU A 135 -11.27 4.66 8.55
CA LEU A 135 -10.05 4.09 9.10
C LEU A 135 -8.90 5.13 9.12
N ILE A 136 -8.67 5.81 8.00
CA ILE A 136 -7.61 6.84 7.90
C ILE A 136 -7.90 8.03 8.85
N ARG A 137 -9.16 8.39 9.06
CA ARG A 137 -9.55 9.48 9.94
C ARG A 137 -9.45 9.12 11.43
N GLU A 138 -9.83 7.90 11.81
CA GLU A 138 -9.85 7.43 13.21
C GLU A 138 -8.45 7.02 13.70
N ASP A 139 -7.60 6.52 12.81
CA ASP A 139 -6.20 6.22 13.07
C ASP A 139 -5.32 6.96 12.03
N PRO A 140 -5.07 8.26 12.21
CA PRO A 140 -4.28 9.03 11.25
C PRO A 140 -2.89 8.42 11.03
N PRO A 141 -2.36 8.47 9.80
CA PRO A 141 -1.03 7.97 9.50
C PRO A 141 0.03 8.58 10.42
N ALA A 142 0.94 7.76 10.89
CA ALA A 142 2.08 8.24 11.66
C ALA A 142 2.97 9.15 10.80
N ALA A 143 3.61 10.13 11.42
CA ALA A 143 4.57 10.97 10.72
C ALA A 143 5.71 10.11 10.15
N LYS A 144 6.08 10.34 8.88
CA LYS A 144 7.08 9.54 8.18
C LYS A 144 8.41 9.49 8.94
N LEU A 145 8.85 8.29 9.27
CA LEU A 145 10.17 8.05 9.80
C LEU A 145 11.21 8.17 8.68
N THR A 146 12.35 8.82 8.97
CA THR A 146 13.49 8.81 8.05
C THR A 146 14.08 7.40 7.94
N PRO A 147 14.86 7.07 6.89
CA PRO A 147 15.55 5.79 6.80
C PRO A 147 16.34 5.47 8.06
N ARG A 148 17.08 6.45 8.59
CA ARG A 148 17.85 6.31 9.82
C ARG A 148 16.98 6.01 11.05
N GLN A 149 15.83 6.65 11.17
CA GLN A 149 14.89 6.38 12.25
C GLN A 149 14.28 4.99 12.15
N ARG A 150 14.02 4.50 10.93
CA ARG A 150 13.57 3.11 10.70
C ARG A 150 14.61 2.09 11.12
N ASP A 151 15.89 2.30 10.78
CA ASP A 151 16.99 1.41 11.17
C ASP A 151 17.15 1.35 12.70
N ILE A 152 17.04 2.50 13.37
CA ILE A 152 17.09 2.58 14.83
C ILE A 152 15.88 1.85 15.44
N LEU A 153 14.68 2.09 14.94
CA LEU A 153 13.45 1.46 15.43
C LEU A 153 13.49 -0.07 15.22
N ALA A 154 13.97 -0.54 14.07
CA ALA A 154 14.21 -1.96 13.81
C ALA A 154 15.25 -2.57 14.77
N SER A 155 16.26 -1.83 15.16
CA SER A 155 17.25 -2.27 16.16
C SER A 155 16.65 -2.34 17.57
N ILE A 156 15.74 -1.40 17.88
CA ILE A 156 14.98 -1.41 19.15
C ILE A 156 14.07 -2.65 19.22
N THR A 157 13.40 -3.03 18.14
CA THR A 157 12.52 -4.24 18.13
C THR A 157 13.31 -5.52 18.36
N ARG A 158 14.59 -5.55 18.01
CA ARG A 158 15.51 -6.66 18.30
C ARG A 158 16.09 -6.63 19.73
N GLY A 159 15.69 -5.66 20.54
CA GLY A 159 16.10 -5.53 21.93
C GLY A 159 17.49 -4.90 22.15
N LEU A 160 18.11 -4.30 21.13
CA LEU A 160 19.43 -3.68 21.25
C LEU A 160 19.39 -2.44 22.16
N THR A 161 20.45 -2.27 22.95
CA THR A 161 20.69 -1.07 23.75
C THR A 161 21.16 0.10 22.87
N ASN A 162 21.07 1.33 23.37
CA ASN A 162 21.52 2.51 22.62
C ASN A 162 23.02 2.47 22.29
N LYS A 163 23.84 1.82 23.13
CA LYS A 163 25.26 1.62 22.84
C LYS A 163 25.50 0.65 21.68
N GLU A 164 24.77 -0.45 21.65
CA GLU A 164 24.83 -1.45 20.57
C GLU A 164 24.32 -0.86 19.26
N ILE A 165 23.21 -0.09 19.29
CA ILE A 165 22.68 0.62 18.12
C ILE A 165 23.71 1.63 17.60
N ALA A 166 24.33 2.40 18.50
CA ALA A 166 25.36 3.37 18.14
C ALA A 166 26.54 2.70 17.44
N ALA A 167 27.03 1.57 18.00
CA ALA A 167 28.11 0.78 17.41
C ALA A 167 27.72 0.21 16.04
N GLN A 168 26.53 -0.41 15.93
CA GLN A 168 26.03 -0.99 14.68
C GLN A 168 25.91 0.04 13.56
N LEU A 169 25.47 1.24 13.90
CA LEU A 169 25.16 2.29 12.94
C LEU A 169 26.28 3.32 12.74
N GLY A 170 27.41 3.17 13.43
CA GLY A 170 28.56 4.06 13.32
C GLY A 170 28.28 5.49 13.77
N ILE A 171 27.48 5.69 14.83
CA ILE A 171 27.14 7.00 15.39
C ILE A 171 27.40 7.04 16.90
N ARG A 172 27.31 8.23 17.51
CA ARG A 172 27.42 8.40 18.96
C ARG A 172 26.14 7.99 19.66
N ALA A 173 26.24 7.46 20.88
CA ALA A 173 25.07 7.07 21.69
C ALA A 173 24.09 8.24 21.94
N ASP A 174 24.60 9.46 22.10
CA ASP A 174 23.77 10.67 22.22
C ASP A 174 22.95 10.95 20.97
N GLY A 175 23.51 10.66 19.78
CA GLY A 175 22.77 10.74 18.51
C GLY A 175 21.64 9.73 18.43
N VAL A 176 21.85 8.50 18.97
CA VAL A 176 20.76 7.50 19.07
C VAL A 176 19.64 8.01 19.98
N ASN A 177 19.97 8.61 21.14
CA ASN A 177 18.96 9.17 22.04
C ASN A 177 18.10 10.24 21.34
N LEU A 178 18.74 11.15 20.60
CA LEU A 178 18.04 12.20 19.85
C LEU A 178 17.05 11.58 18.83
N HIS A 179 17.51 10.62 18.04
CA HIS A 179 16.63 9.93 17.10
C HIS A 179 15.48 9.18 17.79
N ILE A 180 15.74 8.56 18.95
CA ILE A 180 14.66 7.92 19.73
C ILE A 180 13.62 8.96 20.17
N MET A 181 14.02 10.11 20.68
CA MET A 181 13.09 11.18 21.06
C MET A 181 12.24 11.64 19.85
N GLU A 182 12.87 11.82 18.69
CA GLU A 182 12.16 12.17 17.46
C GLU A 182 11.19 11.06 17.02
N ILE A 183 11.59 9.77 17.13
CA ILE A 183 10.72 8.62 16.83
C ILE A 183 9.52 8.61 17.76
N LEU A 184 9.73 8.77 19.08
CA LEU A 184 8.65 8.82 20.07
C LEU A 184 7.66 9.93 19.73
N SER A 185 8.17 11.14 19.46
CA SER A 185 7.34 12.29 19.07
C SER A 185 6.53 12.02 17.80
N LYS A 186 7.16 11.46 16.75
CA LYS A 186 6.51 11.14 15.46
C LYS A 186 5.45 10.06 15.57
N LEU A 187 5.65 9.08 16.45
CA LEU A 187 4.72 7.98 16.67
C LEU A 187 3.64 8.32 17.73
N GLY A 188 3.77 9.43 18.44
CA GLY A 188 2.92 9.75 19.60
C GLY A 188 3.13 8.78 20.76
N ALA A 189 4.31 8.17 20.87
CA ALA A 189 4.63 7.15 21.87
C ALA A 189 5.25 7.81 23.13
N SER A 190 4.83 7.34 24.30
CA SER A 190 5.35 7.83 25.60
C SER A 190 6.69 7.19 25.97
N ASN A 191 7.02 6.04 25.39
CA ASN A 191 8.25 5.28 25.66
C ASN A 191 8.61 4.35 24.51
N ARG A 192 9.85 3.76 24.58
CA ARG A 192 10.37 2.89 23.52
C ARG A 192 9.55 1.61 23.29
N THR A 193 8.95 1.06 24.33
CA THR A 193 8.12 -0.15 24.23
C THR A 193 6.83 0.15 23.47
N GLU A 194 6.21 1.27 23.76
CA GLU A 194 5.02 1.76 23.06
C GLU A 194 5.35 2.08 21.58
N ALA A 195 6.51 2.69 21.31
CA ALA A 195 6.96 2.94 19.94
C ALA A 195 7.12 1.63 19.15
N VAL A 196 7.65 0.56 19.76
CA VAL A 196 7.73 -0.77 19.14
C VAL A 196 6.33 -1.32 18.88
N ALA A 197 5.41 -1.25 19.86
CA ALA A 197 4.05 -1.73 19.69
C ALA A 197 3.31 -1.00 18.55
N ILE A 198 3.47 0.33 18.46
CA ILE A 198 2.91 1.13 17.36
C ILE A 198 3.55 0.74 16.02
N ALA A 199 4.87 0.59 15.97
CA ALA A 199 5.58 0.23 14.76
C ALA A 199 5.16 -1.14 14.20
N LEU A 200 4.95 -2.12 15.08
CA LEU A 200 4.45 -3.44 14.69
C LEU A 200 3.00 -3.39 14.22
N ARG A 201 2.13 -2.71 14.98
CA ARG A 201 0.71 -2.54 14.62
C ARG A 201 0.53 -1.83 13.29
N LYS A 202 1.32 -0.80 13.02
CA LYS A 202 1.24 0.03 11.79
C LYS A 202 2.13 -0.50 10.65
N HIS A 203 2.77 -1.66 10.81
CA HIS A 203 3.67 -2.27 9.82
C HIS A 203 4.75 -1.30 9.29
N LEU A 204 5.28 -0.42 10.17
CA LEU A 204 6.30 0.56 9.79
C LEU A 204 7.69 -0.06 9.54
N LEU A 205 7.87 -1.34 9.90
CA LEU A 205 9.10 -2.10 9.73
C LEU A 205 8.83 -3.33 8.86
N LYS A 206 9.66 -3.55 7.88
CA LYS A 206 9.75 -4.84 7.17
C LYS A 206 10.60 -5.77 8.07
N LEU A 207 9.99 -6.76 8.72
CA LEU A 207 10.66 -7.78 9.53
C LEU A 207 11.18 -8.89 8.64
#